data_02b03390669939f6d8cb3351a7df60be
#
_entry.id   02b03390669939f6d8cb3351a7df60be
#
_cell.length_a   1.000
_cell.length_b   1.000
_cell.length_c   1.000
_cell.angle_alpha   90.00
_cell.angle_beta   90.00
_cell.angle_gamma   90.00
#
_symmetry.space_group_name_H-M   'P 1'
#
loop_
_entity.id
_entity.type
_entity.pdbx_description
1 polymer ?
#
loop_
_entity_poly.entity_id
_entity_poly.type
_entity_poly.pdbx_seq_one_letter_code
_entity_poly.pdbx_strand_id
1 'polypeptide(L)'
;GKSGIYQIGYGKQGRIIEAAISNKTNCVGVDISCDKFLTKQLLDIQNIPVAEGRKVFNIIGLLREAEFIGYPVVIKPQYGNKGKGVMLNLKNEKELIKAYTSLLKITKDIIIEKYVKGNDYRICVVDYKVVAASLRVVPFVI
;
A
#
# COMPACT_ATOMS: atom_id res chain seq x y z
N GLY A 1 6.16 -14.83 21.98
CA GLY A 1 7.19 -15.33 21.06
C GLY A 1 7.69 -14.22 20.14
N LYS A 2 8.96 -14.24 19.77
CA LYS A 2 9.58 -13.25 18.87
C LYS A 2 9.13 -13.35 17.41
N SER A 3 8.35 -14.37 17.04
CA SER A 3 8.02 -14.68 15.64
C SER A 3 6.77 -13.98 15.10
N GLY A 4 5.94 -13.38 15.96
CA GLY A 4 4.65 -12.81 15.51
C GLY A 4 3.61 -13.85 15.06
N ILE A 5 3.91 -15.13 15.22
CA ILE A 5 3.03 -16.25 14.87
C ILE A 5 2.28 -16.70 16.11
N TYR A 6 0.97 -16.86 15.99
CA TYR A 6 0.08 -17.25 17.08
C TYR A 6 -0.79 -18.43 16.65
N GLN A 7 -1.11 -19.29 17.60
CA GLN A 7 -2.11 -20.34 17.43
C GLN A 7 -3.40 -19.95 18.15
N ILE A 8 -4.52 -20.06 17.44
CA ILE A 8 -5.87 -19.85 17.98
C ILE A 8 -6.59 -21.20 17.90
N GLY A 9 -7.10 -21.68 19.06
CA GLY A 9 -7.76 -22.97 19.17
C GLY A 9 -6.81 -24.16 19.17
N TYR A 10 -7.35 -25.37 19.20
CA TYR A 10 -6.61 -26.64 19.36
C TYR A 10 -7.06 -27.69 18.37
N GLY A 11 -6.22 -28.71 18.16
CA GLY A 11 -6.48 -29.86 17.33
C GLY A 11 -6.88 -29.47 15.90
N LYS A 12 -7.86 -30.16 15.34
CA LYS A 12 -8.36 -29.94 13.97
C LYS A 12 -8.98 -28.55 13.77
N GLN A 13 -9.40 -27.90 14.83
CA GLN A 13 -9.95 -26.53 14.83
C GLN A 13 -8.88 -25.46 14.97
N GLY A 14 -7.65 -25.83 15.31
CA GLY A 14 -6.53 -24.92 15.47
C GLY A 14 -6.25 -24.11 14.20
N ARG A 15 -5.95 -22.83 14.38
CA ARG A 15 -5.54 -21.91 13.31
C ARG A 15 -4.23 -21.27 13.71
N ILE A 16 -3.31 -21.20 12.76
CA ILE A 16 -2.07 -20.44 12.90
C ILE A 16 -2.27 -19.12 12.17
N ILE A 17 -1.93 -18.02 12.83
CA ILE A 17 -2.04 -16.68 12.26
C ILE A 17 -0.73 -15.92 12.43
N GLU A 18 -0.42 -15.09 11.44
CA GLU A 18 0.62 -14.08 11.48
C GLU A 18 0.03 -12.75 10.97
N ALA A 19 -0.10 -11.77 11.86
CA ALA A 19 -0.83 -10.52 11.57
C ALA A 19 -2.27 -10.80 11.05
N ALA A 20 -2.56 -10.48 9.80
CA ALA A 20 -3.85 -10.72 9.15
C ALA A 20 -3.85 -11.98 8.24
N ILE A 21 -2.77 -12.74 8.24
CA ILE A 21 -2.61 -13.94 7.40
C ILE A 21 -2.87 -15.18 8.26
N SER A 22 -3.64 -16.13 7.76
CA SER A 22 -3.86 -17.40 8.43
C SER A 22 -3.36 -18.58 7.56
N ASN A 23 -3.25 -19.75 8.16
CA ASN A 23 -2.93 -20.99 7.43
C ASN A 23 -3.99 -21.39 6.38
N LYS A 24 -5.08 -20.65 6.27
CA LYS A 24 -6.07 -20.78 5.19
C LYS A 24 -5.90 -19.72 4.09
N THR A 25 -5.04 -18.73 4.29
CA THR A 25 -4.80 -17.70 3.29
C THR A 25 -3.97 -18.28 2.15
N ASN A 26 -4.44 -18.13 0.93
CA ASN A 26 -3.72 -18.58 -0.26
C ASN A 26 -2.43 -17.78 -0.44
N CYS A 27 -1.32 -18.45 -0.75
CA CYS A 27 -0.02 -17.79 -0.99
C CYS A 27 -0.08 -16.77 -2.14
N VAL A 28 -0.81 -17.07 -3.21
CA VAL A 28 -1.01 -16.12 -4.33
C VAL A 28 -1.71 -14.86 -3.86
N GLY A 29 -2.70 -14.96 -2.95
CA GLY A 29 -3.36 -13.80 -2.35
C GLY A 29 -2.42 -12.97 -1.47
N VAL A 30 -1.47 -13.61 -0.78
CA VAL A 30 -0.43 -12.93 -0.01
C VAL A 30 0.50 -12.15 -0.95
N ASP A 31 0.98 -12.79 -2.01
CA ASP A 31 1.88 -12.18 -3.00
C ASP A 31 1.23 -10.97 -3.67
N ILE A 32 -0.04 -11.10 -4.08
CA ILE A 32 -0.84 -9.98 -4.63
C ILE A 32 -0.90 -8.83 -3.61
N SER A 33 -1.21 -9.11 -2.34
CA SER A 33 -1.35 -8.09 -1.30
C SER A 33 -0.02 -7.38 -0.97
N CYS A 34 1.11 -8.01 -1.23
CA CYS A 34 2.44 -7.43 -1.04
C CYS A 34 2.87 -6.53 -2.19
N ASP A 35 2.28 -6.68 -3.38
CA ASP A 35 2.56 -5.85 -4.56
C ASP A 35 1.45 -4.82 -4.77
N LYS A 36 1.73 -3.57 -4.40
CA LYS A 36 0.75 -2.47 -4.49
C LYS A 36 0.35 -2.16 -5.93
N PHE A 37 1.24 -2.38 -6.90
CA PHE A 37 0.93 -2.12 -8.30
C PHE A 37 0.05 -3.22 -8.88
N LEU A 38 0.38 -4.48 -8.64
CA LEU A 38 -0.42 -5.62 -9.06
C LEU A 38 -1.82 -5.60 -8.41
N THR A 39 -1.89 -5.33 -7.09
CA THR A 39 -3.18 -5.17 -6.39
C THR A 39 -4.04 -4.11 -7.06
N LYS A 40 -3.46 -2.96 -7.38
CA LYS A 40 -4.16 -1.86 -8.07
C LYS A 40 -4.71 -2.30 -9.43
N GLN A 41 -3.90 -2.97 -10.25
CA GLN A 41 -4.33 -3.46 -11.57
C GLN A 41 -5.50 -4.44 -11.46
N LEU A 42 -5.43 -5.37 -10.50
CA LEU A 42 -6.51 -6.35 -10.29
C LEU A 42 -7.81 -5.69 -9.80
N LEU A 43 -7.72 -4.68 -8.95
CA LEU A 43 -8.89 -3.91 -8.49
C LEU A 43 -9.49 -3.10 -9.64
N ASP A 44 -8.67 -2.46 -10.46
CA ASP A 44 -9.10 -1.66 -11.60
C ASP A 44 -9.84 -2.52 -12.65
N ILE A 45 -9.31 -3.70 -12.97
CA ILE A 45 -9.98 -4.69 -13.86
C ILE A 45 -11.39 -5.06 -13.33
N GLN A 46 -11.59 -5.05 -12.02
CA GLN A 46 -12.87 -5.32 -11.38
C GLN A 46 -13.74 -4.05 -11.21
N ASN A 47 -13.34 -2.93 -11.83
CA ASN A 47 -14.02 -1.63 -11.71
C ASN A 47 -14.12 -1.13 -10.25
N ILE A 48 -13.19 -1.54 -9.37
CA ILE A 48 -13.09 -1.01 -8.01
C ILE A 48 -12.23 0.25 -8.06
N PRO A 49 -12.73 1.40 -7.57
CA PRO A 49 -12.00 2.66 -7.65
C PRO A 49 -10.64 2.58 -6.96
N VAL A 50 -9.59 2.93 -7.70
CA VAL A 50 -8.22 3.04 -7.20
C VAL A 50 -7.65 4.42 -7.54
N ALA A 51 -6.68 4.90 -6.75
CA ALA A 51 -5.98 6.12 -7.11
C ALA A 51 -5.23 5.90 -8.42
N GLU A 52 -5.37 6.81 -9.38
CA GLU A 52 -4.60 6.74 -10.63
C GLU A 52 -3.11 6.69 -10.34
N GLY A 53 -2.37 5.83 -11.03
CA GLY A 53 -0.94 5.71 -10.79
C GLY A 53 -0.25 4.68 -11.67
N ARG A 54 1.07 4.80 -11.74
CA ARG A 54 1.94 4.05 -12.64
C ARG A 54 3.21 3.58 -11.94
N LYS A 55 3.83 2.55 -12.51
CA LYS A 55 5.19 2.15 -12.14
C LYS A 55 6.19 3.09 -12.80
N VAL A 56 7.24 3.44 -12.05
CA VAL A 56 8.30 4.37 -12.48
C VAL A 56 9.61 3.62 -12.66
N PHE A 57 10.26 3.80 -13.79
CA PHE A 57 11.52 3.13 -14.12
C PHE A 57 12.73 4.06 -14.07
N ASN A 58 12.52 5.38 -14.27
CA ASN A 58 13.56 6.40 -14.27
C ASN A 58 12.97 7.78 -14.00
N ILE A 59 13.82 8.77 -13.84
CA ILE A 59 13.43 10.16 -13.54
C ILE A 59 12.59 10.79 -14.67
N ILE A 60 12.89 10.50 -15.93
CA ILE A 60 12.14 11.04 -17.08
C ILE A 60 10.71 10.49 -17.07
N GLY A 61 10.57 9.18 -16.86
CA GLY A 61 9.28 8.54 -16.71
C GLY A 61 8.50 9.08 -15.51
N LEU A 62 9.17 9.32 -14.37
CA LEU A 62 8.56 9.91 -13.19
C LEU A 62 7.93 11.27 -13.47
N LEU A 63 8.67 12.17 -14.12
CA LEU A 63 8.20 13.54 -14.41
C LEU A 63 7.04 13.50 -15.41
N ARG A 64 7.14 12.70 -16.46
CA ARG A 64 6.05 12.51 -17.43
C ARG A 64 4.77 11.99 -16.76
N GLU A 65 4.87 10.98 -15.90
CA GLU A 65 3.70 10.45 -15.20
C GLU A 65 3.13 11.45 -14.20
N ALA A 66 3.98 12.26 -13.54
CA ALA A 66 3.51 13.32 -12.66
C ALA A 66 2.73 14.42 -13.39
N GLU A 67 3.17 14.81 -14.57
CA GLU A 67 2.43 15.73 -15.43
C GLU A 67 1.10 15.15 -15.88
N PHE A 68 1.08 13.89 -16.29
CA PHE A 68 -0.13 13.20 -16.73
C PHE A 68 -1.17 13.08 -15.60
N ILE A 69 -0.75 12.64 -14.41
CA ILE A 69 -1.62 12.48 -13.23
C ILE A 69 -2.04 13.85 -12.68
N GLY A 70 -1.19 14.86 -12.81
CA GLY A 70 -1.32 16.20 -12.20
C GLY A 70 -1.03 16.22 -10.71
N TYR A 71 -0.34 17.26 -10.27
CA TYR A 71 -0.02 17.48 -8.86
C TYR A 71 -1.27 17.78 -8.02
N PRO A 72 -1.26 17.50 -6.70
CA PRO A 72 -0.20 16.82 -5.96
C PRO A 72 -0.19 15.30 -6.21
N VAL A 73 0.99 14.70 -6.05
CA VAL A 73 1.21 13.27 -6.24
C VAL A 73 1.82 12.62 -5.00
N VAL A 74 1.83 11.29 -5.01
CA VAL A 74 2.46 10.42 -4.01
C VAL A 74 3.48 9.54 -4.72
N ILE A 75 4.65 9.33 -4.11
CA ILE A 75 5.54 8.24 -4.51
C ILE A 75 5.78 7.30 -3.34
N LYS A 76 5.89 6.02 -3.65
CA LYS A 76 6.06 4.97 -2.64
C LYS A 76 6.73 3.72 -3.21
N PRO A 77 7.34 2.87 -2.37
CA PRO A 77 7.80 1.56 -2.79
C PRO A 77 6.64 0.72 -3.32
N GLN A 78 6.85 -0.01 -4.42
CA GLN A 78 5.91 -1.01 -4.91
C GLN A 78 5.67 -2.09 -3.84
N TYR A 79 6.74 -2.55 -3.21
CA TYR A 79 6.72 -3.54 -2.13
C TYR A 79 6.93 -2.88 -0.77
N GLY A 80 6.60 -3.59 0.31
CA GLY A 80 6.79 -3.13 1.68
C GLY A 80 5.50 -2.70 2.39
N ASN A 81 5.63 -2.39 3.67
CA ASN A 81 4.51 -2.16 4.58
C ASN A 81 4.79 -1.01 5.56
N LYS A 82 3.84 -0.75 6.46
CA LYS A 82 3.93 0.23 7.56
C LYS A 82 4.28 1.66 7.13
N GLY A 83 3.98 2.03 5.88
CA GLY A 83 4.23 3.38 5.36
C GLY A 83 5.72 3.72 5.12
N LYS A 84 6.65 2.78 5.26
CA LYS A 84 8.08 3.04 5.04
C LYS A 84 8.32 3.47 3.59
N GLY A 85 8.96 4.63 3.43
CA GLY A 85 9.30 5.20 2.13
C GLY A 85 8.11 5.83 1.37
N VAL A 86 6.94 5.99 2.01
CA VAL A 86 5.79 6.68 1.40
C VAL A 86 5.97 8.19 1.56
N MET A 87 5.95 8.91 0.43
CA MET A 87 6.07 10.38 0.39
C MET A 87 4.81 10.96 -0.23
N LEU A 88 4.07 11.69 0.58
CA LEU A 88 2.71 12.18 0.29
C LEU A 88 2.71 13.66 -0.11
N ASN A 89 1.67 14.05 -0.87
CA ASN A 89 1.32 15.45 -1.12
C ASN A 89 2.48 16.27 -1.74
N LEU A 90 3.18 15.67 -2.69
CA LEU A 90 4.23 16.34 -3.45
C LEU A 90 3.58 17.27 -4.47
N LYS A 91 3.82 18.56 -4.34
CA LYS A 91 3.05 19.62 -5.02
C LYS A 91 3.69 20.12 -6.31
N ASN A 92 4.96 19.81 -6.54
CA ASN A 92 5.72 20.27 -7.68
C ASN A 92 6.89 19.36 -8.01
N GLU A 93 7.48 19.58 -9.17
CA GLU A 93 8.61 18.81 -9.69
C GLU A 93 9.81 18.80 -8.73
N LYS A 94 10.14 19.92 -8.12
CA LYS A 94 11.29 20.04 -7.19
C LYS A 94 11.13 19.14 -5.97
N GLU A 95 9.94 19.13 -5.37
CA GLU A 95 9.61 18.23 -4.26
C GLU A 95 9.66 16.77 -4.70
N LEU A 96 9.12 16.48 -5.88
CA LEU A 96 9.08 15.15 -6.45
C LEU A 96 10.47 14.58 -6.70
N ILE A 97 11.38 15.36 -7.31
CA ILE A 97 12.76 14.93 -7.58
C ILE A 97 13.51 14.66 -6.26
N LYS A 98 13.36 15.54 -5.26
CA LYS A 98 13.97 15.33 -3.94
C LYS A 98 13.46 14.06 -3.27
N ALA A 99 12.17 13.83 -3.32
CA ALA A 99 11.52 12.64 -2.78
C ALA A 99 12.00 11.38 -3.52
N TYR A 100 12.04 11.39 -4.84
CA TYR A 100 12.51 10.28 -5.66
C TYR A 100 13.98 9.91 -5.35
N THR A 101 14.87 10.90 -5.29
CA THR A 101 16.28 10.69 -4.94
C THR A 101 16.45 10.05 -3.56
N SER A 102 15.61 10.44 -2.60
CA SER A 102 15.60 9.84 -1.26
C SER A 102 15.07 8.40 -1.28
N LEU A 103 14.04 8.15 -2.08
CA LEU A 103 13.42 6.83 -2.19
C LEU A 103 14.30 5.82 -2.92
N LEU A 104 15.10 6.26 -3.90
CA LEU A 104 16.08 5.41 -4.60
C LEU A 104 17.14 4.81 -3.67
N LYS A 105 17.40 5.40 -2.51
CA LYS A 105 18.28 4.84 -1.48
C LYS A 105 17.66 3.61 -0.77
N ILE A 106 16.35 3.44 -0.90
CA ILE A 106 15.59 2.37 -0.26
C ILE A 106 15.23 1.28 -1.27
N THR A 107 14.75 1.67 -2.46
CA THR A 107 14.29 0.74 -3.50
C THR A 107 14.36 1.36 -4.89
N LYS A 108 14.45 0.51 -5.91
CA LYS A 108 14.28 0.88 -7.32
C LYS A 108 12.84 0.67 -7.83
N ASP A 109 12.06 -0.15 -7.12
CA ASP A 109 10.67 -0.43 -7.47
C ASP A 109 9.75 0.63 -6.87
N ILE A 110 9.49 1.67 -7.66
CA ILE A 110 8.74 2.86 -7.24
C ILE A 110 7.46 2.96 -8.05
N ILE A 111 6.39 3.36 -7.38
CA ILE A 111 5.12 3.74 -8.00
C ILE A 111 4.80 5.19 -7.68
N ILE A 112 4.24 5.89 -8.65
CA ILE A 112 3.67 7.23 -8.50
C ILE A 112 2.15 7.14 -8.58
N GLU A 113 1.44 7.91 -7.76
CA GLU A 113 -0.01 7.93 -7.71
C GLU A 113 -0.55 9.34 -7.49
N LYS A 114 -1.79 9.56 -7.91
CA LYS A 114 -2.54 10.75 -7.53
C LYS A 114 -2.67 10.83 -6.01
N TYR A 115 -2.40 11.98 -5.43
CA TYR A 115 -2.71 12.24 -4.03
C TYR A 115 -4.23 12.43 -3.88
N VAL A 116 -4.85 11.55 -3.12
CA VAL A 116 -6.28 11.62 -2.80
C VAL A 116 -6.44 12.20 -1.39
N LYS A 117 -7.13 13.32 -1.30
CA LYS A 117 -7.48 13.92 -0.01
C LYS A 117 -8.74 13.27 0.54
N GLY A 118 -8.70 12.86 1.80
CA GLY A 118 -9.86 12.22 2.44
C GLY A 118 -9.49 11.61 3.79
N ASN A 119 -10.46 10.99 4.41
CA ASN A 119 -10.27 10.21 5.61
C ASN A 119 -9.72 8.82 5.27
N ASP A 120 -8.81 8.31 6.09
CA ASP A 120 -8.24 6.98 5.95
C ASP A 120 -8.99 6.00 6.84
N TYR A 121 -9.61 4.98 6.24
CA TYR A 121 -10.32 3.93 6.95
C TYR A 121 -9.63 2.58 6.80
N ARG A 122 -9.60 1.82 7.88
CA ARG A 122 -9.22 0.41 7.86
C ARG A 122 -10.49 -0.43 7.95
N ILE A 123 -10.71 -1.25 6.95
CA ILE A 123 -11.81 -2.20 6.89
C ILE A 123 -11.27 -3.60 7.20
N CYS A 124 -11.89 -4.29 8.15
CA CYS A 124 -11.62 -5.69 8.45
C CYS A 124 -12.65 -6.57 7.77
N VAL A 125 -12.17 -7.49 6.95
CA VAL A 125 -13.02 -8.44 6.22
C VAL A 125 -12.66 -9.86 6.64
N VAL A 126 -13.65 -10.63 7.07
CA VAL A 126 -13.49 -12.05 7.43
C VAL A 126 -14.55 -12.82 6.67
N ASP A 127 -14.14 -13.87 5.95
CA ASP A 127 -15.03 -14.70 5.16
C ASP A 127 -15.96 -13.87 4.26
N TYR A 128 -15.36 -12.94 3.49
CA TYR A 128 -16.03 -11.99 2.58
C TYR A 128 -17.06 -11.04 3.24
N LYS A 129 -17.07 -10.94 4.56
CA LYS A 129 -17.96 -10.05 5.30
C LYS A 129 -17.17 -8.95 6.00
N VAL A 130 -17.62 -7.72 5.89
CA VAL A 130 -17.07 -6.61 6.69
C VAL A 130 -17.49 -6.82 8.14
N VAL A 131 -16.51 -7.03 9.01
CA VAL A 131 -16.75 -7.28 10.45
C VAL A 131 -16.37 -6.08 11.31
N ALA A 132 -15.54 -5.18 10.82
CA ALA A 132 -15.17 -3.94 11.50
C ALA A 132 -14.69 -2.88 10.52
N ALA A 133 -14.87 -1.62 10.89
CA ALA A 133 -14.28 -0.46 10.25
C ALA A 133 -13.74 0.51 11.29
N SER A 134 -12.57 1.09 11.05
CA SER A 134 -11.98 2.09 11.95
C SER A 134 -11.42 3.27 11.15
N LEU A 135 -11.67 4.48 11.62
CA LEU A 135 -11.03 5.68 11.12
C LEU A 135 -9.58 5.71 11.66
N ARG A 136 -8.63 5.93 10.75
CA ARG A 136 -7.23 6.13 11.11
C ARG A 136 -6.96 7.62 11.24
N VAL A 137 -6.59 8.03 12.42
CA VAL A 137 -6.19 9.41 12.71
C VAL A 137 -4.67 9.50 12.84
N VAL A 138 -4.10 10.63 12.42
CA VAL A 138 -2.68 10.91 12.65
C VAL A 138 -2.45 11.00 14.16
N PRO A 139 -1.41 10.36 14.70
CA PRO A 139 -1.06 10.51 16.11
C PRO A 139 -0.86 11.99 16.43
N PHE A 140 -1.44 12.42 17.54
CA PHE A 140 -1.23 13.75 18.10
C PHE A 140 -0.80 13.62 19.56
N VAL A 141 0.08 14.52 19.96
CA VAL A 141 0.51 14.64 21.36
C VAL A 141 -0.37 15.71 21.99
N ILE A 142 -0.95 15.38 23.14
CA ILE A 142 -1.72 16.31 23.99
C ILE A 142 -0.75 16.99 24.96
#